data_0a07668c17198ee9d1b4ff5098214c3a
#
_entry.id   0a07668c17198ee9d1b4ff5098214c3a
#
_cell.length_a   1.000
_cell.length_b   1.000
_cell.length_c   1.000
_cell.angle_alpha   90.00
_cell.angle_beta   90.00
_cell.angle_gamma   90.00
#
_symmetry.space_group_name_H-M   'P 1'
#
loop_
_entity.id
_entity.type
_entity.pdbx_description
1 polymer ?
#
loop_
_entity_poly.entity_id
_entity_poly.type
_entity_poly.pdbx_seq_one_letter_code
_entity_poly.pdbx_strand_id
1 'polypeptide(L)'
;YFDILLTYSRCKRLTGYVAKKEMEKYLTLTTWMRRLYCLFLDRSDPKQGLKTILTAIDYIKRGISICIFPEGTRNTGAELSLLPFKDGAFKIATKTGCPIVPICMNNTAEIFENHFPKIRKTHVVIEYQKPIYPDRLDKETKRHIGDHVESIIKETIEKNAKLYF
;
A
#
# COMPACT_ATOMS: atom_id res chain seq x y z
N TYR A 1 4.23 8.19 -7.68
CA TYR A 1 2.98 8.84 -8.17
C TYR A 1 2.11 7.86 -8.94
N PHE A 2 2.68 7.08 -9.84
CA PHE A 2 1.93 6.17 -10.71
C PHE A 2 1.51 4.88 -10.03
N ASP A 3 2.04 4.53 -8.88
CA ASP A 3 1.75 3.32 -8.10
C ASP A 3 0.24 3.14 -7.86
N ILE A 4 -0.45 4.23 -7.50
CA ILE A 4 -1.90 4.21 -7.27
C ILE A 4 -2.66 3.94 -8.58
N LEU A 5 -2.30 4.60 -9.67
CA LEU A 5 -2.97 4.43 -10.95
C LEU A 5 -2.76 3.02 -11.51
N LEU A 6 -1.53 2.50 -11.38
CA LEU A 6 -1.16 1.17 -11.84
C LEU A 6 -1.89 0.07 -11.05
N THR A 7 -1.93 0.19 -9.72
CA THR A 7 -2.62 -0.78 -8.88
C THR A 7 -4.14 -0.66 -9.03
N TYR A 8 -4.70 0.56 -9.04
CA TYR A 8 -6.13 0.79 -9.20
C TYR A 8 -6.68 0.23 -10.51
N SER A 9 -5.96 0.39 -11.63
CA SER A 9 -6.36 -0.15 -12.94
C SER A 9 -6.47 -1.68 -12.97
N ARG A 10 -5.88 -2.37 -12.00
CA ARG A 10 -5.87 -3.84 -11.88
C ARG A 10 -6.76 -4.36 -10.76
N CYS A 11 -7.37 -3.49 -9.97
CA CYS A 11 -8.29 -3.90 -8.91
C CYS A 11 -9.57 -4.47 -9.51
N LYS A 12 -9.87 -5.75 -9.20
CA LYS A 12 -11.11 -6.42 -9.62
C LYS A 12 -12.31 -6.10 -8.72
N ARG A 13 -12.07 -5.50 -7.56
CA ARG A 13 -13.07 -5.15 -6.54
C ARG A 13 -12.90 -3.71 -6.11
N LEU A 14 -13.92 -3.16 -5.45
CA LEU A 14 -13.82 -1.85 -4.81
C LEU A 14 -12.62 -1.84 -3.87
N THR A 15 -11.72 -0.89 -4.08
CA THR A 15 -10.48 -0.77 -3.31
C THR A 15 -10.28 0.69 -2.92
N GLY A 16 -10.28 0.94 -1.62
CA GLY A 16 -9.89 2.23 -1.06
C GLY A 16 -8.38 2.29 -0.80
N TYR A 17 -7.84 3.50 -0.74
CA TYR A 17 -6.43 3.75 -0.45
C TYR A 17 -6.27 4.56 0.81
N VAL A 18 -5.23 4.29 1.58
CA VAL A 18 -4.87 5.15 2.71
C VAL A 18 -3.98 6.29 2.19
N ALA A 19 -4.51 7.51 2.27
CA ALA A 19 -3.86 8.73 1.83
C ALA A 19 -3.45 9.59 3.04
N LYS A 20 -2.55 10.56 2.82
CA LYS A 20 -2.21 11.56 3.81
C LYS A 20 -3.38 12.53 4.02
N LYS A 21 -3.60 12.98 5.27
CA LYS A 21 -4.65 13.94 5.61
C LYS A 21 -4.54 15.25 4.83
N GLU A 22 -3.34 15.69 4.51
CA GLU A 22 -3.10 16.93 3.76
C GLU A 22 -3.74 16.90 2.36
N MET A 23 -4.04 15.73 1.83
CA MET A 23 -4.79 15.60 0.56
C MET A 23 -6.21 16.13 0.66
N GLU A 24 -6.80 16.23 1.87
CA GLU A 24 -8.13 16.79 2.09
C GLU A 24 -8.27 18.26 1.71
N LYS A 25 -7.16 18.98 1.55
CA LYS A 25 -7.14 20.37 1.07
C LYS A 25 -7.64 20.53 -0.37
N TYR A 26 -7.58 19.47 -1.16
CA TYR A 26 -7.99 19.47 -2.56
C TYR A 26 -9.43 19.01 -2.69
N LEU A 27 -10.39 19.92 -2.48
CA LEU A 27 -11.83 19.61 -2.34
C LEU A 27 -12.40 18.70 -3.45
N THR A 28 -12.11 18.98 -4.71
CA THR A 28 -12.60 18.18 -5.83
C THR A 28 -12.03 16.76 -5.81
N LEU A 29 -10.71 16.64 -5.59
CA LEU A 29 -10.03 15.36 -5.48
C LEU A 29 -10.50 14.57 -4.26
N THR A 30 -10.65 15.24 -3.11
CA THR A 30 -11.12 14.63 -1.87
C THR A 30 -12.51 14.04 -2.00
N THR A 31 -13.41 14.75 -2.67
CA THR A 31 -14.78 14.25 -2.93
C THR A 31 -14.74 12.95 -3.74
N TRP A 32 -13.90 12.88 -4.77
CA TRP A 32 -13.67 11.68 -5.56
C TRP A 32 -13.07 10.55 -4.73
N MET A 33 -12.00 10.84 -3.99
CA MET A 33 -11.33 9.87 -3.15
C MET A 33 -12.26 9.26 -2.10
N ARG A 34 -13.13 10.05 -1.48
CA ARG A 34 -14.14 9.56 -0.52
C ARG A 34 -15.15 8.62 -1.17
N ARG A 35 -15.59 8.92 -2.39
CA ARG A 35 -16.47 8.02 -3.16
C ARG A 35 -15.81 6.69 -3.53
N LEU A 36 -14.48 6.68 -3.63
CA LEU A 36 -13.66 5.50 -3.85
C LEU A 36 -13.18 4.86 -2.54
N TYR A 37 -13.84 5.14 -1.42
CA TYR A 37 -13.51 4.57 -0.10
C TYR A 37 -12.09 4.85 0.38
N CYS A 38 -11.45 5.90 -0.13
CA CYS A 38 -10.15 6.30 0.39
C CYS A 38 -10.26 6.84 1.81
N LEU A 39 -9.26 6.53 2.61
CA LEU A 39 -9.14 6.93 4.00
C LEU A 39 -8.02 7.97 4.13
N PHE A 40 -8.25 9.00 4.92
CA PHE A 40 -7.26 10.03 5.18
C PHE A 40 -6.65 9.82 6.57
N LEU A 41 -5.34 9.67 6.63
CA LEU A 41 -4.62 9.38 7.86
C LEU A 41 -3.81 10.59 8.31
N ASP A 42 -4.15 11.12 9.47
CA ASP A 42 -3.29 12.02 10.23
C ASP A 42 -2.35 11.19 11.12
N ARG A 43 -1.06 11.29 10.85
CA ARG A 43 -0.05 10.55 11.61
C ARG A 43 0.37 11.25 12.89
N SER A 44 0.06 12.53 13.01
CA SER A 44 0.33 13.34 14.19
C SER A 44 -0.77 13.21 15.26
N ASP A 45 -1.96 12.70 14.87
CA ASP A 45 -3.09 12.50 15.77
C ASP A 45 -3.42 11.01 15.95
N PRO A 46 -3.00 10.38 17.07
CA PRO A 46 -3.30 8.97 17.35
C PRO A 46 -4.80 8.64 17.43
N LYS A 47 -5.63 9.60 17.87
CA LYS A 47 -7.08 9.42 17.97
C LYS A 47 -7.71 9.35 16.58
N GLN A 48 -7.31 10.24 15.69
CA GLN A 48 -7.74 10.21 14.29
C GLN A 48 -7.22 8.95 13.59
N GLY A 49 -6.00 8.54 13.86
CA GLY A 49 -5.43 7.28 13.35
C GLY A 49 -6.26 6.07 13.75
N LEU A 50 -6.69 5.99 15.03
CA LEU A 50 -7.58 4.92 15.49
C LEU A 50 -8.93 4.94 14.76
N LYS A 51 -9.55 6.11 14.60
CA LYS A 51 -10.81 6.26 13.84
C LYS A 51 -10.66 5.76 12.40
N THR A 52 -9.55 6.10 11.75
CA THR A 52 -9.24 5.64 10.39
C THR A 52 -9.14 4.11 10.33
N ILE A 53 -8.47 3.47 11.30
CA ILE A 53 -8.39 2.01 11.40
C ILE A 53 -9.78 1.38 11.58
N LEU A 54 -10.64 1.94 12.44
CA LEU A 54 -12.00 1.44 12.65
C LEU A 54 -12.86 1.55 11.39
N THR A 55 -12.74 2.65 10.66
CA THR A 55 -13.43 2.83 9.38
C THR A 55 -12.92 1.82 8.34
N ALA A 56 -11.61 1.58 8.28
CA ALA A 56 -11.04 0.56 7.39
C ALA A 56 -11.56 -0.84 7.72
N ILE A 57 -11.70 -1.18 9.00
CA ILE A 57 -12.28 -2.45 9.45
C ILE A 57 -13.73 -2.59 8.98
N ASP A 58 -14.54 -1.52 9.08
CA ASP A 58 -15.91 -1.52 8.57
C ASP A 58 -15.95 -1.76 7.06
N TYR A 59 -15.08 -1.07 6.30
CA TYR A 59 -14.98 -1.28 4.85
C TYR A 59 -14.61 -2.72 4.49
N ILE A 60 -13.64 -3.31 5.18
CA ILE A 60 -13.26 -4.74 4.98
C ILE A 60 -14.45 -5.66 5.25
N LYS A 61 -15.21 -5.45 6.33
CA LYS A 61 -16.42 -6.24 6.64
C LYS A 61 -17.49 -6.13 5.55
N ARG A 62 -17.54 -4.99 4.85
CA ARG A 62 -18.44 -4.75 3.71
C ARG A 62 -17.89 -5.29 2.38
N GLY A 63 -16.75 -5.98 2.39
CA GLY A 63 -16.13 -6.57 1.20
C GLY A 63 -15.30 -5.59 0.35
N ILE A 64 -14.98 -4.41 0.89
CA ILE A 64 -14.13 -3.41 0.24
C ILE A 64 -12.69 -3.67 0.63
N SER A 65 -11.80 -3.76 -0.35
CA SER A 65 -10.36 -3.91 -0.10
C SER A 65 -9.73 -2.57 0.28
N ILE A 66 -8.67 -2.62 1.09
CA ILE A 66 -7.90 -1.42 1.45
C ILE A 66 -6.45 -1.63 1.03
N CYS A 67 -5.98 -0.75 0.15
CA CYS A 67 -4.58 -0.71 -0.26
C CYS A 67 -3.81 0.26 0.64
N ILE A 68 -2.68 -0.20 1.16
CA ILE A 68 -1.83 0.55 2.09
C ILE A 68 -0.40 0.49 1.60
N PHE A 69 0.28 1.62 1.57
CA PHE A 69 1.73 1.71 1.40
C PHE A 69 2.37 1.68 2.79
N PRO A 70 2.96 0.55 3.23
CA PRO A 70 3.33 0.34 4.63
C PRO A 70 4.51 1.20 5.08
N GLU A 71 5.36 1.65 4.17
CA GLU A 71 6.43 2.62 4.45
C GLU A 71 5.88 3.96 4.98
N GLY A 72 4.68 4.26 4.54
CA GLY A 72 3.97 5.44 5.01
C GLY A 72 4.51 6.76 4.46
N THR A 73 5.59 6.79 3.73
CA THR A 73 6.15 7.96 3.05
C THR A 73 6.70 7.54 1.69
N ARG A 74 7.06 8.52 0.85
CA ARG A 74 7.74 8.23 -0.40
C ARG A 74 9.17 7.81 -0.11
N ASN A 75 9.60 6.73 -0.73
CA ASN A 75 10.99 6.35 -0.77
C ASN A 75 11.68 7.15 -1.89
N THR A 76 12.72 7.89 -1.54
CA THR A 76 13.57 8.65 -2.48
C THR A 76 14.97 8.03 -2.57
N GLY A 77 15.17 6.86 -1.96
CA GLY A 77 16.41 6.10 -2.01
C GLY A 77 16.58 5.31 -3.30
N ALA A 78 17.52 4.37 -3.28
CA ALA A 78 17.73 3.44 -4.40
C ALA A 78 16.46 2.62 -4.68
N GLU A 79 16.22 2.29 -5.95
CA GLU A 79 14.99 1.65 -6.41
C GLU A 79 14.64 0.35 -5.66
N LEU A 80 15.63 -0.45 -5.32
CA LEU A 80 15.43 -1.72 -4.60
C LEU A 80 15.49 -1.58 -3.08
N SER A 81 15.64 -0.35 -2.56
CA SER A 81 15.60 -0.12 -1.12
C SER A 81 14.16 0.02 -0.64
N LEU A 82 13.85 -0.54 0.52
CA LEU A 82 12.60 -0.34 1.22
C LEU A 82 12.84 0.47 2.48
N LEU A 83 11.92 1.35 2.82
CA LEU A 83 11.87 1.98 4.14
C LEU A 83 11.17 1.02 5.12
N PRO A 84 11.49 1.08 6.41
CA PRO A 84 10.88 0.20 7.41
C PRO A 84 9.36 0.30 7.40
N PHE A 85 8.69 -0.84 7.40
CA PHE A 85 7.25 -0.92 7.39
C PHE A 85 6.66 -0.51 8.74
N LYS A 86 5.57 0.23 8.71
CA LYS A 86 4.88 0.70 9.92
C LYS A 86 3.89 -0.37 10.41
N ASP A 87 4.00 -0.83 11.64
CA ASP A 87 3.12 -1.83 12.26
C ASP A 87 1.63 -1.48 12.15
N GLY A 88 1.32 -0.18 12.17
CA GLY A 88 -0.04 0.31 12.02
C GLY A 88 -0.72 -0.13 10.72
N ALA A 89 0.04 -0.36 9.65
CA ALA A 89 -0.47 -0.82 8.36
C ALA A 89 -1.11 -2.21 8.44
N PHE A 90 -0.61 -3.06 9.34
CA PHE A 90 -1.03 -4.46 9.46
C PHE A 90 -2.13 -4.67 10.50
N LYS A 91 -2.40 -3.67 11.37
CA LYS A 91 -3.43 -3.77 12.43
C LYS A 91 -4.82 -4.08 11.91
N ILE A 92 -5.16 -3.61 10.70
CA ILE A 92 -6.46 -3.88 10.10
C ILE A 92 -6.60 -5.37 9.81
N ALA A 93 -5.61 -5.96 9.14
CA ALA A 93 -5.62 -7.36 8.78
C ALA A 93 -5.58 -8.28 10.02
N THR A 94 -4.72 -7.98 11.00
CA THR A 94 -4.62 -8.77 12.23
C THR A 94 -5.88 -8.72 13.10
N LYS A 95 -6.65 -7.62 13.04
CA LYS A 95 -7.91 -7.48 13.77
C LYS A 95 -9.12 -8.09 13.05
N THR A 96 -9.07 -8.18 11.74
CA THR A 96 -10.22 -8.67 10.94
C THR A 96 -10.02 -10.11 10.46
N GLY A 97 -8.79 -10.63 10.51
CA GLY A 97 -8.43 -11.91 9.90
C GLY A 97 -8.41 -11.87 8.35
N CYS A 98 -8.61 -10.68 7.74
CA CYS A 98 -8.58 -10.59 6.28
C CYS A 98 -7.18 -10.87 5.74
N PRO A 99 -7.07 -11.48 4.54
CA PRO A 99 -5.79 -11.76 3.94
C PRO A 99 -5.04 -10.48 3.55
N ILE A 100 -3.71 -10.51 3.69
CA ILE A 100 -2.80 -9.52 3.16
C ILE A 100 -2.28 -10.04 1.82
N VAL A 101 -2.41 -9.24 0.76
CA VAL A 101 -1.84 -9.55 -0.55
C VAL A 101 -0.69 -8.59 -0.81
N PRO A 102 0.58 -8.99 -0.65
CA PRO A 102 1.70 -8.13 -0.97
C PRO A 102 1.72 -7.84 -2.47
N ILE A 103 1.92 -6.55 -2.82
CA ILE A 103 2.02 -6.08 -4.21
C ILE A 103 3.43 -5.52 -4.38
N CYS A 104 4.20 -6.14 -5.26
CA CYS A 104 5.56 -5.75 -5.56
C CYS A 104 5.57 -4.95 -6.86
N MET A 105 6.21 -3.79 -6.86
CA MET A 105 6.27 -2.90 -8.02
C MET A 105 7.72 -2.50 -8.26
N ASN A 106 8.16 -2.67 -9.50
CA ASN A 106 9.51 -2.29 -9.93
C ASN A 106 9.44 -1.26 -11.06
N ASN A 107 10.42 -0.38 -11.09
CA ASN A 107 10.66 0.60 -12.14
C ASN A 107 9.55 1.66 -12.31
N THR A 108 8.74 1.90 -11.28
CA THR A 108 7.62 2.87 -11.37
C THR A 108 8.09 4.31 -11.37
N ALA A 109 9.22 4.63 -10.72
CA ALA A 109 9.79 5.97 -10.66
C ALA A 109 10.26 6.47 -12.06
N GLU A 110 10.63 5.55 -12.95
CA GLU A 110 11.05 5.86 -14.32
C GLU A 110 9.91 6.38 -15.21
N ILE A 111 8.64 6.23 -14.78
CA ILE A 111 7.51 6.80 -15.51
C ILE A 111 7.52 8.33 -15.43
N PHE A 112 7.81 8.89 -14.24
CA PHE A 112 7.62 10.31 -13.99
C PHE A 112 8.62 10.92 -13.02
N GLU A 113 8.84 10.31 -11.84
CA GLU A 113 9.60 10.88 -10.74
C GLU A 113 11.03 11.23 -11.17
N ASN A 114 11.68 10.32 -11.87
CA ASN A 114 13.05 10.50 -12.37
C ASN A 114 13.14 11.38 -13.62
N HIS A 115 12.00 11.77 -14.18
CA HIS A 115 11.92 12.56 -15.42
C HIS A 115 11.04 13.81 -15.30
N PHE A 116 10.67 14.19 -14.08
CA PHE A 116 9.80 15.34 -13.82
C PHE A 116 10.23 16.57 -14.64
N PRO A 117 9.29 17.29 -15.33
CA PRO A 117 7.84 17.06 -15.36
C PRO A 117 7.34 16.16 -16.51
N LYS A 118 8.19 15.37 -17.14
CA LYS A 118 7.87 14.59 -18.36
C LYS A 118 7.49 13.16 -17.97
N ILE A 119 6.40 12.66 -18.57
CA ILE A 119 6.02 11.24 -18.48
C ILE A 119 6.75 10.48 -19.59
N ARG A 120 7.36 9.34 -19.23
CA ARG A 120 8.05 8.46 -20.17
C ARG A 120 7.36 7.11 -20.29
N LYS A 121 7.37 6.56 -21.49
CA LYS A 121 6.97 5.16 -21.71
C LYS A 121 8.01 4.27 -21.02
N THR A 122 7.57 3.47 -20.06
CA THR A 122 8.45 2.69 -19.19
C THR A 122 7.91 1.27 -19.05
N HIS A 123 8.82 0.29 -19.06
CA HIS A 123 8.48 -1.07 -18.68
C HIS A 123 8.44 -1.18 -17.15
N VAL A 124 7.28 -1.52 -16.61
CA VAL A 124 7.05 -1.67 -15.17
C VAL A 124 6.67 -3.12 -14.88
N VAL A 125 7.19 -3.67 -13.81
CA VAL A 125 6.80 -5.00 -13.34
C VAL A 125 5.92 -4.86 -12.10
N ILE A 126 4.73 -5.49 -12.13
CA ILE A 126 3.82 -5.56 -10.97
C ILE A 126 3.51 -7.02 -10.71
N GLU A 127 3.88 -7.50 -9.54
CA GLU A 127 3.63 -8.87 -9.11
C GLU A 127 2.79 -8.90 -7.84
N TYR A 128 1.69 -9.65 -7.87
CA TYR A 128 0.83 -9.91 -6.72
C TYR A 128 1.25 -11.23 -6.10
N GLN A 129 1.63 -11.20 -4.84
CA GLN A 129 2.05 -12.39 -4.10
C GLN A 129 0.86 -13.19 -3.58
N LYS A 130 1.12 -14.41 -3.11
CA LYS A 130 0.10 -15.25 -2.49
C LYS A 130 -0.49 -14.55 -1.27
N PRO A 131 -1.81 -14.66 -1.04
CA PRO A 131 -2.45 -14.12 0.14
C PRO A 131 -1.89 -14.71 1.44
N ILE A 132 -1.53 -13.84 2.37
CA ILE A 132 -1.08 -14.19 3.72
C ILE A 132 -2.28 -14.06 4.65
N TYR A 133 -2.66 -15.13 5.35
CA TYR A 133 -3.76 -15.15 6.29
C TYR A 133 -3.22 -15.02 7.72
N PRO A 134 -3.42 -13.88 8.42
CA PRO A 134 -2.86 -13.66 9.76
C PRO A 134 -3.23 -14.73 10.78
N ASP A 135 -4.41 -15.35 10.63
CA ASP A 135 -4.89 -16.37 11.55
C ASP A 135 -4.32 -17.77 11.31
N ARG A 136 -3.59 -17.94 10.20
CA ARG A 136 -2.87 -19.19 9.87
C ARG A 136 -1.39 -19.12 10.19
N LEU A 137 -0.90 -17.96 10.62
CA LEU A 137 0.49 -17.77 11.03
C LEU A 137 0.68 -18.23 12.48
N ASP A 138 1.88 -18.70 12.78
CA ASP A 138 2.31 -18.91 14.16
C ASP A 138 2.37 -17.58 14.93
N LYS A 139 2.43 -17.67 16.27
CA LYS A 139 2.36 -16.48 17.14
C LYS A 139 3.52 -15.51 16.91
N GLU A 140 4.70 -16.02 16.62
CA GLU A 140 5.90 -15.22 16.43
C GLU A 140 5.83 -14.46 15.11
N THR A 141 5.58 -15.15 14.00
CA THR A 141 5.39 -14.54 12.67
C THR A 141 4.24 -13.55 12.68
N LYS A 142 3.12 -13.86 13.37
CA LYS A 142 1.99 -12.91 13.49
C LYS A 142 2.38 -11.65 14.27
N ARG A 143 3.27 -11.76 15.26
CA ARG A 143 3.78 -10.60 16.01
C ARG A 143 4.67 -9.70 15.15
N HIS A 144 5.43 -10.29 14.24
CA HIS A 144 6.37 -9.62 13.33
C HIS A 144 5.87 -9.65 11.87
N ILE A 145 4.55 -9.53 11.68
CA ILE A 145 3.94 -9.65 10.36
C ILE A 145 4.44 -8.60 9.37
N GLY A 146 4.83 -7.42 9.85
CA GLY A 146 5.43 -6.37 9.05
C GLY A 146 6.75 -6.83 8.42
N ASP A 147 7.65 -7.37 9.24
CA ASP A 147 8.96 -7.87 8.80
C ASP A 147 8.80 -9.05 7.82
N HIS A 148 7.83 -9.94 8.09
CA HIS A 148 7.52 -11.06 7.21
C HIS A 148 7.03 -10.60 5.83
N VAL A 149 6.13 -9.60 5.76
CA VAL A 149 5.66 -9.04 4.49
C VAL A 149 6.77 -8.27 3.79
N GLU A 150 7.60 -7.53 4.54
CA GLU A 150 8.72 -6.78 4.01
C GLU A 150 9.74 -7.71 3.33
N SER A 151 10.10 -8.84 3.96
CA SER A 151 11.03 -9.81 3.38
C SER A 151 10.50 -10.38 2.04
N ILE A 152 9.22 -10.73 1.98
CA ILE A 152 8.59 -11.23 0.75
C ILE A 152 8.64 -10.19 -0.37
N ILE A 153 8.33 -8.92 -0.05
CA ILE A 153 8.36 -7.84 -1.04
C ILE A 153 9.80 -7.61 -1.50
N LYS A 154 10.77 -7.56 -0.58
CA LYS A 154 12.18 -7.35 -0.88
C LYS A 154 12.72 -8.43 -1.82
N GLU A 155 12.55 -9.70 -1.48
CA GLU A 155 12.98 -10.82 -2.32
C GLU A 155 12.36 -10.75 -3.72
N THR A 156 11.07 -10.37 -3.80
CA THR A 156 10.37 -10.27 -5.07
C THR A 156 10.86 -9.12 -5.92
N ILE A 157 11.05 -7.92 -5.36
CA ILE A 157 11.56 -6.78 -6.15
C ILE A 157 13.00 -7.01 -6.63
N GLU A 158 13.86 -7.66 -5.83
CA GLU A 158 15.22 -8.05 -6.22
C GLU A 158 15.21 -9.08 -7.36
N LYS A 159 14.32 -10.08 -7.28
CA LYS A 159 14.12 -11.06 -8.37
C LYS A 159 13.64 -10.37 -9.65
N ASN A 160 12.67 -9.48 -9.54
CA ASN A 160 12.04 -8.81 -10.68
C ASN A 160 12.95 -7.76 -11.32
N ALA A 161 13.95 -7.25 -10.61
CA ALA A 161 14.93 -6.31 -11.15
C ALA A 161 15.62 -6.86 -12.42
N LYS A 162 15.79 -8.17 -12.50
CA LYS A 162 16.40 -8.84 -13.65
C LYS A 162 15.52 -8.83 -14.93
N LEU A 163 14.25 -8.39 -14.84
CA LEU A 163 13.30 -8.41 -15.95
C LEU A 163 13.30 -7.10 -16.78
N TYR A 164 13.95 -6.05 -16.29
CA TYR A 164 13.95 -4.73 -16.95
C TYR A 164 15.34 -4.05 -17.01
N PHE A 165 16.38 -4.74 -16.57
CA PHE A 165 17.80 -4.40 -16.82
C PHE A 165 18.36 -5.18 -17.99
#